data_4c81d375a674c0e1df72785573949e9a
#
_entry.id   4c81d375a674c0e1df72785573949e9a
#
_cell.length_a   1.000
_cell.length_b   1.000
_cell.length_c   1.000
_cell.angle_alpha   90.00
_cell.angle_beta   90.00
_cell.angle_gamma   90.00
#
_symmetry.space_group_name_H-M   'P 1'
#
loop_
_entity.id
_entity.type
_entity.pdbx_description
1 polymer ?
#
loop_
_entity_poly.entity_id
_entity_poly.type
_entity_poly.pdbx_seq_one_letter_code
_entity_poly.pdbx_strand_id
1 'polypeptide(L)'
;TESLMQGMMKSMEHNMKGEYLEGLVCIYRELTGSRFPFDEEKFREKAKEGMDHGHNPFPGHGAAVSSSPHRKDRLKDINLPTLIIHGTEDAILPFDHGQALADGIPNAQMMVLDGVGHEIPDQMIDEITSRMIEHFNSI
;
A
#
# COMPACT_ATOMS: atom_id res chain seq x y z
N THR A 1 -1.71 -9.48 10.50
CA THR A 1 -2.98 -9.79 11.19
C THR A 1 -3.47 -11.17 10.79
N GLU A 2 -4.30 -11.83 11.62
CA GLU A 2 -4.89 -13.14 11.31
C GLU A 2 -5.80 -13.05 10.07
N SER A 3 -6.56 -11.97 9.94
CA SER A 3 -7.43 -11.68 8.79
C SER A 3 -6.63 -11.64 7.48
N LEU A 4 -5.52 -10.90 7.44
CA LEU A 4 -4.67 -10.85 6.26
C LEU A 4 -4.13 -12.23 5.88
N MET A 5 -3.72 -13.06 6.85
CA MET A 5 -3.26 -14.42 6.58
C MET A 5 -4.37 -15.27 5.95
N GLN A 6 -5.60 -15.17 6.43
CA GLN A 6 -6.75 -15.86 5.87
C GLN A 6 -7.04 -15.38 4.43
N GLY A 7 -6.98 -14.07 4.19
CA GLY A 7 -7.12 -13.49 2.86
C GLY A 7 -6.05 -14.00 1.89
N MET A 8 -4.79 -14.07 2.33
CA MET A 8 -3.67 -14.62 1.56
C MET A 8 -3.87 -16.10 1.23
N MET A 9 -4.33 -16.91 2.17
CA MET A 9 -4.60 -18.34 1.93
C MET A 9 -5.72 -18.52 0.89
N LYS A 10 -6.83 -17.79 1.01
CA LYS A 10 -7.92 -17.82 0.02
C LYS A 10 -7.44 -17.37 -1.36
N SER A 11 -6.64 -16.31 -1.40
CA SER A 11 -6.03 -15.83 -2.65
C SER A 11 -5.18 -16.91 -3.31
N MET A 12 -4.36 -17.63 -2.54
CA MET A 12 -3.54 -18.71 -3.05
C MET A 12 -4.40 -19.86 -3.61
N GLU A 13 -5.50 -20.23 -2.93
CA GLU A 13 -6.42 -21.26 -3.41
C GLU A 13 -7.06 -20.88 -4.77
N HIS A 14 -7.50 -19.63 -4.91
CA HIS A 14 -8.03 -19.12 -6.18
C HIS A 14 -6.97 -19.11 -7.29
N ASN A 15 -5.78 -18.63 -6.97
CA ASN A 15 -4.68 -18.57 -7.92
C ASN A 15 -4.27 -19.96 -8.44
N MET A 16 -4.29 -20.98 -7.58
CA MET A 16 -4.03 -22.38 -7.99
C MET A 16 -5.08 -22.93 -8.95
N LYS A 17 -6.29 -22.38 -8.96
CA LYS A 17 -7.38 -22.71 -9.89
C LYS A 17 -7.37 -21.85 -11.15
N GLY A 18 -6.46 -20.87 -11.28
CA GLY A 18 -6.44 -19.89 -12.36
C GLY A 18 -7.46 -18.75 -12.18
N GLU A 19 -8.09 -18.64 -11.03
CA GLU A 19 -9.09 -17.63 -10.69
C GLU A 19 -8.39 -16.36 -10.13
N TYR A 20 -7.50 -15.76 -10.90
CA TYR A 20 -6.61 -14.69 -10.42
C TYR A 20 -7.34 -13.44 -9.92
N LEU A 21 -8.45 -13.06 -10.55
CA LEU A 21 -9.26 -11.93 -10.12
C LEU A 21 -9.86 -12.16 -8.72
N GLU A 22 -10.36 -13.37 -8.46
CA GLU A 22 -10.91 -13.73 -7.14
C GLU A 22 -9.80 -13.70 -6.08
N GLY A 23 -8.61 -14.19 -6.45
CA GLY A 23 -7.43 -14.12 -5.58
C GLY A 23 -7.08 -12.67 -5.20
N LEU A 24 -7.11 -11.75 -6.16
CA LEU A 24 -6.88 -10.33 -5.91
C LEU A 24 -7.95 -9.74 -5.00
N VAL A 25 -9.23 -10.01 -5.24
CA VAL A 25 -10.33 -9.53 -4.38
C VAL A 25 -10.14 -9.96 -2.93
N CYS A 26 -9.74 -11.22 -2.68
CA CYS A 26 -9.50 -11.71 -1.33
C CYS A 26 -8.41 -10.92 -0.60
N ILE A 27 -7.31 -10.57 -1.28
CA ILE A 27 -6.21 -9.80 -0.68
C ILE A 27 -6.61 -8.35 -0.47
N TYR A 28 -7.14 -7.69 -1.50
CA TYR A 28 -7.40 -6.25 -1.44
C TYR A 28 -8.47 -5.86 -0.44
N ARG A 29 -9.41 -6.76 -0.17
CA ARG A 29 -10.38 -6.61 0.92
C ARG A 29 -9.69 -6.45 2.28
N GLU A 30 -8.63 -7.21 2.53
CA GLU A 30 -7.87 -7.17 3.78
C GLU A 30 -6.89 -5.97 3.84
N LEU A 31 -6.64 -5.33 2.70
CA LEU A 31 -5.76 -4.16 2.59
C LEU A 31 -6.49 -2.82 2.71
N THR A 32 -7.82 -2.80 2.74
CA THR A 32 -8.65 -1.56 2.68
C THR A 32 -8.73 -1.02 4.08
N GLY A 33 -8.43 -1.15 5.13
CA GLY A 33 -8.68 -0.49 6.41
C GLY A 33 -10.17 -0.28 6.73
N SER A 34 -10.48 0.34 7.85
CA SER A 34 -11.85 0.47 8.37
C SER A 34 -12.56 1.77 8.00
N ARG A 35 -11.81 2.78 7.52
CA ARG A 35 -12.37 4.12 7.28
C ARG A 35 -13.41 4.15 6.16
N PHE A 36 -13.22 3.35 5.13
CA PHE A 36 -14.12 3.25 3.98
C PHE A 36 -14.43 1.78 3.69
N PRO A 37 -15.67 1.47 3.28
CA PRO A 37 -16.01 0.10 2.88
C PRO A 37 -15.24 -0.29 1.64
N PHE A 38 -14.84 -1.55 1.52
CA PHE A 38 -14.27 -2.10 0.30
C PHE A 38 -15.33 -2.17 -0.80
N ASP A 39 -15.15 -1.40 -1.85
CA ASP A 39 -15.99 -1.41 -3.05
C ASP A 39 -15.50 -2.51 -4.01
N GLU A 40 -16.02 -3.71 -3.82
CA GLU A 40 -15.61 -4.89 -4.60
C GLU A 40 -15.93 -4.74 -6.08
N GLU A 41 -17.07 -4.15 -6.43
CA GLU A 41 -17.47 -4.01 -7.84
C GLU A 41 -16.50 -3.11 -8.59
N LYS A 42 -16.22 -1.94 -8.04
CA LYS A 42 -15.25 -1.00 -8.59
C LYS A 42 -13.83 -1.57 -8.62
N PHE A 43 -13.45 -2.31 -7.58
CA PHE A 43 -12.14 -2.98 -7.55
C PHE A 43 -12.01 -3.99 -8.68
N ARG A 44 -13.06 -4.81 -8.92
CA ARG A 44 -13.08 -5.81 -10.00
C ARG A 44 -12.93 -5.18 -11.37
N GLU A 45 -13.57 -4.04 -11.62
CA GLU A 45 -13.43 -3.30 -12.87
C GLU A 45 -11.99 -2.84 -13.10
N LYS A 46 -11.39 -2.17 -12.11
CA LYS A 46 -10.00 -1.71 -12.16
C LYS A 46 -9.00 -2.87 -12.31
N ALA A 47 -9.21 -3.96 -11.58
CA ALA A 47 -8.33 -5.12 -11.65
C ALA A 47 -8.37 -5.80 -13.03
N LYS A 48 -9.55 -5.92 -13.65
CA LYS A 48 -9.70 -6.44 -15.02
C LYS A 48 -8.98 -5.56 -16.02
N GLU A 49 -9.17 -4.25 -15.95
CA GLU A 49 -8.47 -3.29 -16.80
C GLU A 49 -6.95 -3.44 -16.68
N GLY A 50 -6.43 -3.54 -15.45
CA GLY A 50 -5.01 -3.79 -15.21
C GLY A 50 -4.51 -5.12 -15.82
N MET A 51 -5.30 -6.19 -15.69
CA MET A 51 -4.97 -7.50 -16.27
C MET A 51 -4.97 -7.46 -17.80
N ASP A 52 -5.91 -6.77 -18.43
CA ASP A 52 -6.00 -6.58 -19.88
C ASP A 52 -4.80 -5.80 -20.42
N HIS A 53 -4.21 -4.91 -19.62
CA HIS A 53 -2.95 -4.22 -19.93
C HIS A 53 -1.68 -5.04 -19.61
N GLY A 54 -1.82 -6.32 -19.29
CA GLY A 54 -0.70 -7.23 -19.05
C GLY A 54 -0.14 -7.17 -17.64
N HIS A 55 -0.90 -6.66 -16.68
CA HIS A 55 -0.52 -6.73 -15.26
C HIS A 55 -0.32 -8.20 -14.86
N ASN A 56 0.89 -8.54 -14.40
CA ASN A 56 1.19 -9.85 -13.85
C ASN A 56 0.89 -9.85 -12.34
N PRO A 57 -0.11 -10.61 -11.86
CA PRO A 57 -0.44 -10.68 -10.43
C PRO A 57 0.64 -11.37 -9.58
N PHE A 58 1.67 -11.95 -10.20
CA PHE A 58 2.81 -12.59 -9.52
C PHE A 58 4.14 -11.88 -9.84
N PRO A 59 4.28 -10.61 -9.51
CA PRO A 59 5.55 -9.93 -9.70
C PRO A 59 6.61 -10.52 -8.77
N GLY A 60 7.83 -10.64 -9.24
CA GLY A 60 8.98 -11.00 -8.40
C GLY A 60 9.34 -9.94 -7.33
N HIS A 61 8.45 -8.97 -7.11
CA HIS A 61 8.60 -7.86 -6.19
C HIS A 61 8.86 -8.32 -4.74
N GLY A 62 8.03 -9.23 -4.23
CA GLY A 62 8.21 -9.75 -2.86
C GLY A 62 9.55 -10.42 -2.65
N ALA A 63 10.02 -11.21 -3.63
CA ALA A 63 11.34 -11.84 -3.58
C ALA A 63 12.46 -10.80 -3.64
N ALA A 64 12.33 -9.78 -4.49
CA ALA A 64 13.30 -8.70 -4.58
C ALA A 64 13.40 -7.88 -3.30
N VAL A 65 12.27 -7.56 -2.67
CA VAL A 65 12.22 -6.86 -1.37
C VAL A 65 12.87 -7.69 -0.28
N SER A 66 12.50 -8.99 -0.19
CA SER A 66 13.04 -9.89 0.84
C SER A 66 14.55 -10.14 0.72
N SER A 67 15.11 -10.05 -0.48
CA SER A 67 16.55 -10.18 -0.73
C SER A 67 17.33 -8.88 -0.59
N SER A 68 16.65 -7.75 -0.41
CA SER A 68 17.29 -6.45 -0.27
C SER A 68 17.93 -6.28 1.10
N PRO A 69 19.14 -5.70 1.20
CA PRO A 69 19.77 -5.45 2.49
C PRO A 69 19.01 -4.38 3.30
N HIS A 70 19.10 -4.45 4.61
CA HIS A 70 18.58 -3.42 5.50
C HIS A 70 19.21 -2.06 5.19
N ARG A 71 18.37 -1.03 5.07
CA ARG A 71 18.79 0.35 4.72
C ARG A 71 18.40 1.38 5.77
N LYS A 72 17.89 0.95 6.92
CA LYS A 72 17.41 1.85 7.98
C LYS A 72 18.50 2.84 8.42
N ASP A 73 19.73 2.39 8.58
CA ASP A 73 20.86 3.24 9.01
C ASP A 73 21.25 4.30 7.96
N ARG A 74 20.78 4.16 6.73
CA ARG A 74 21.03 5.09 5.62
C ARG A 74 19.93 6.12 5.42
N LEU A 75 18.83 6.07 6.17
CA LEU A 75 17.74 7.05 6.08
C LEU A 75 18.25 8.47 6.35
N LYS A 76 19.18 8.61 7.26
CA LYS A 76 19.85 9.89 7.58
C LYS A 76 20.66 10.50 6.42
N ASP A 77 20.98 9.70 5.41
CA ASP A 77 21.74 10.14 4.23
C ASP A 77 20.82 10.76 3.16
N ILE A 78 19.49 10.68 3.34
CA ILE A 78 18.49 11.26 2.43
C ILE A 78 18.39 12.76 2.74
N ASN A 79 18.88 13.58 1.82
CA ASN A 79 18.90 15.04 1.96
C ASN A 79 17.83 15.72 1.06
N LEU A 80 16.88 14.95 0.56
CA LEU A 80 15.78 15.44 -0.27
C LEU A 80 14.55 15.72 0.60
N PRO A 81 13.77 16.77 0.29
CA PRO A 81 12.45 16.96 0.89
C PRO A 81 11.61 15.70 0.70
N THR A 82 11.09 15.17 1.79
CA THR A 82 10.41 13.88 1.78
C THR A 82 9.04 14.01 2.46
N LEU A 83 7.99 13.58 1.76
CA LEU A 83 6.65 13.40 2.32
C LEU A 83 6.34 11.91 2.41
N ILE A 84 6.02 11.44 3.61
CA ILE A 84 5.59 10.07 3.89
C ILE A 84 4.07 10.09 4.05
N ILE A 85 3.39 9.22 3.32
CA ILE A 85 1.94 9.05 3.41
C ILE A 85 1.69 7.61 3.84
N HIS A 86 0.99 7.40 4.97
CA HIS A 86 0.84 6.06 5.53
C HIS A 86 -0.50 5.89 6.26
N GLY A 87 -1.16 4.75 6.03
CA GLY A 87 -2.39 4.38 6.68
C GLY A 87 -2.17 3.78 8.06
N THR A 88 -2.99 4.13 9.04
CA THR A 88 -2.85 3.59 10.42
C THR A 88 -3.22 2.12 10.55
N GLU A 89 -3.98 1.59 9.59
CA GLU A 89 -4.44 0.20 9.54
C GLU A 89 -3.76 -0.62 8.43
N ASP A 90 -2.59 -0.18 7.94
CA ASP A 90 -1.83 -0.94 6.96
C ASP A 90 -1.44 -2.31 7.52
N ALA A 91 -2.00 -3.36 6.93
CA ALA A 91 -1.82 -4.73 7.38
C ALA A 91 -0.54 -5.38 6.86
N ILE A 92 0.07 -4.83 5.78
CA ILE A 92 1.32 -5.33 5.16
C ILE A 92 2.53 -4.61 5.76
N LEU A 93 2.49 -3.29 5.80
CA LEU A 93 3.54 -2.43 6.35
C LEU A 93 2.95 -1.71 7.58
N PRO A 94 3.08 -2.27 8.78
CA PRO A 94 2.54 -1.66 9.99
C PRO A 94 2.96 -0.20 10.14
N PHE A 95 2.10 0.61 10.75
CA PHE A 95 2.25 2.07 10.86
C PHE A 95 3.61 2.53 11.40
N ASP A 96 4.21 1.75 12.29
CA ASP A 96 5.55 2.00 12.83
C ASP A 96 6.66 2.00 11.77
N HIS A 97 6.45 1.33 10.63
CA HIS A 97 7.37 1.41 9.49
C HIS A 97 7.36 2.81 8.85
N GLY A 98 6.18 3.40 8.65
CA GLY A 98 6.05 4.79 8.17
C GLY A 98 6.64 5.78 9.18
N GLN A 99 6.36 5.58 10.46
CA GLN A 99 6.94 6.39 11.54
C GLN A 99 8.47 6.30 11.57
N ALA A 100 9.03 5.10 11.38
CA ALA A 100 10.49 4.91 11.34
C ALA A 100 11.15 5.63 10.15
N LEU A 101 10.43 5.75 9.01
CA LEU A 101 10.90 6.57 7.89
C LEU A 101 10.87 8.07 8.25
N ALA A 102 9.77 8.53 8.86
CA ALA A 102 9.63 9.93 9.28
C ALA A 102 10.70 10.35 10.31
N ASP A 103 11.00 9.47 11.26
CA ASP A 103 11.99 9.71 12.29
C ASP A 103 13.44 9.61 11.75
N GLY A 104 13.67 8.77 10.74
CA GLY A 104 14.99 8.48 10.21
C GLY A 104 15.46 9.42 9.11
N ILE A 105 14.55 10.04 8.36
CA ILE A 105 14.87 10.94 7.24
C ILE A 105 14.86 12.38 7.75
N PRO A 106 15.97 13.13 7.62
CA PRO A 106 16.02 14.52 8.06
C PRO A 106 14.95 15.39 7.39
N ASN A 107 14.20 16.13 8.22
CA ASN A 107 13.13 17.04 7.78
C ASN A 107 11.98 16.37 7.00
N ALA A 108 11.81 15.06 7.13
CA ALA A 108 10.66 14.39 6.55
C ALA A 108 9.35 14.91 7.18
N GLN A 109 8.33 15.03 6.34
CA GLN A 109 6.97 15.34 6.75
C GLN A 109 6.14 14.06 6.67
N MET A 110 5.16 13.90 7.56
CA MET A 110 4.28 12.74 7.54
C MET A 110 2.82 13.16 7.43
N MET A 111 2.11 12.51 6.52
CA MET A 111 0.66 12.55 6.40
C MET A 111 0.11 11.20 6.86
N VAL A 112 -0.59 11.23 7.98
CA VAL A 112 -1.22 10.04 8.57
C VAL A 112 -2.64 9.90 8.05
N LEU A 113 -2.96 8.74 7.49
CA LEU A 113 -4.31 8.43 7.00
C LEU A 113 -5.00 7.50 8.02
N ASP A 114 -5.76 8.12 8.92
CA ASP A 114 -6.42 7.39 10.00
C ASP A 114 -7.50 6.43 9.48
N GLY A 115 -7.48 5.16 9.96
CA GLY A 115 -8.38 4.11 9.54
C GLY A 115 -8.20 3.60 8.10
N VAL A 116 -7.14 4.03 7.41
CA VAL A 116 -6.80 3.60 6.05
C VAL A 116 -5.80 2.46 6.10
N GLY A 117 -5.97 1.47 5.24
CA GLY A 117 -5.09 0.32 5.10
C GLY A 117 -3.89 0.59 4.17
N HIS A 118 -3.48 -0.46 3.45
CA HIS A 118 -2.37 -0.37 2.48
C HIS A 118 -2.78 0.31 1.17
N GLU A 119 -4.06 0.24 0.83
CA GLU A 119 -4.61 0.83 -0.38
C GLU A 119 -5.04 2.28 -0.15
N ILE A 120 -4.73 3.15 -1.12
CA ILE A 120 -5.23 4.53 -1.11
C ILE A 120 -6.67 4.54 -1.61
N PRO A 121 -7.65 4.86 -0.75
CA PRO A 121 -9.04 4.93 -1.18
C PRO A 121 -9.29 6.15 -2.06
N ASP A 122 -10.14 5.97 -3.08
CA ASP A 122 -10.46 7.05 -4.04
C ASP A 122 -10.99 8.32 -3.33
N GLN A 123 -11.68 8.16 -2.20
CA GLN A 123 -12.21 9.27 -1.39
C GLN A 123 -11.10 10.16 -0.80
N MET A 124 -9.87 9.68 -0.74
CA MET A 124 -8.72 10.42 -0.20
C MET A 124 -7.84 11.06 -1.28
N ILE A 125 -8.12 10.80 -2.58
CA ILE A 125 -7.25 11.25 -3.68
C ILE A 125 -7.08 12.78 -3.67
N ASP A 126 -8.16 13.54 -3.51
CA ASP A 126 -8.10 15.00 -3.53
C ASP A 126 -7.30 15.55 -2.33
N GLU A 127 -7.50 14.99 -1.14
CA GLU A 127 -6.79 15.37 0.08
C GLU A 127 -5.29 15.07 -0.06
N ILE A 128 -4.95 13.86 -0.51
CA ILE A 128 -3.57 13.42 -0.71
C ILE A 128 -2.89 14.27 -1.79
N THR A 129 -3.58 14.50 -2.92
CA THR A 129 -3.04 15.33 -4.02
C THR A 129 -2.78 16.76 -3.55
N SER A 130 -3.70 17.35 -2.81
CA SER A 130 -3.52 18.69 -2.24
C SER A 130 -2.30 18.74 -1.33
N ARG A 131 -2.13 17.76 -0.46
CA ARG A 131 -0.97 17.66 0.43
C ARG A 131 0.34 17.47 -0.33
N MET A 132 0.34 16.69 -1.41
CA MET A 132 1.50 16.53 -2.29
C MET A 132 1.87 17.85 -2.99
N ILE A 133 0.87 18.59 -3.50
CA ILE A 133 1.08 19.91 -4.13
C ILE A 133 1.66 20.90 -3.12
N GLU A 134 1.12 20.97 -1.90
CA GLU A 134 1.68 21.81 -0.83
C GLU A 134 3.15 21.46 -0.55
N HIS A 135 3.46 20.17 -0.47
CA HIS A 135 4.83 19.71 -0.25
C HIS A 135 5.76 20.17 -1.38
N PHE A 136 5.37 19.97 -2.66
CA PHE A 136 6.17 20.40 -3.80
C PHE A 136 6.37 21.91 -3.86
N ASN A 137 5.36 22.71 -3.46
CA ASN A 137 5.47 24.17 -3.44
C ASN A 137 6.30 24.69 -2.25
N SER A 138 6.61 23.86 -1.25
CA SER A 138 7.41 24.23 -0.09
C SER A 138 8.91 23.98 -0.27
N ILE A 139 9.31 23.43 -1.42
CA ILE A 139 10.67 23.13 -1.82
C ILE A 139 11.22 24.30 -2.65
#